data_38976a9d38f853246598d9d6ab442df9
#
_entry.id   38976a9d38f853246598d9d6ab442df9
#
_cell.length_a   1.000
_cell.length_b   1.000
_cell.length_c   1.000
_cell.angle_alpha   90.00
_cell.angle_beta   90.00
_cell.angle_gamma   90.00
#
_symmetry.space_group_name_H-M   'P 1'
#
loop_
_entity.id
_entity.type
_entity.pdbx_description
1 polymer ?
#
loop_
_entity_poly.entity_id
_entity_poly.type
_entity_poly.pdbx_seq_one_letter_code
_entity_poly.pdbx_strand_id
1 'polypeptide(L)'
;MRAAARAFTWRDGERVIRFGRGALADAPELLGDGYVLVTTERAAATASELVERASAVHHVPNGQVDAIAGELLDRVEGELIAGLGGGRVVDTAKALAAARPGRRAAAVPTTLSAAEMTSVHRHARGVPADTPRVRPAIVINDPDLSASQPPAGMAASAGNSLGHAVEATVTTLASPVPTLAGREAARLIAEAYTSGAAEPDGDALALAALLSGYAIGAAWYGLHHVASQTLAREAGAGHGPANAALLPHTVAAQRRRRPEALDALDRACNEPVETLTRRIAAAADADGLRQIGVAEEALERCAQAAAQRPELQLTPPAADAAELLTIYRRAW
;
A
#
# COMPACT_ATOMS: atom_id res chain seq x y z
N MET A 1 27.11 6.13 5.53
CA MET A 1 26.67 7.30 4.74
C MET A 1 25.20 7.10 4.48
N ARG A 2 24.32 7.88 5.12
CA ARG A 2 22.90 7.89 4.77
C ARG A 2 22.78 8.33 3.30
N ALA A 3 22.39 7.43 2.41
CA ALA A 3 21.96 7.82 1.09
C ALA A 3 20.60 8.52 1.27
N ALA A 4 20.63 9.82 1.49
CA ALA A 4 19.41 10.61 1.39
C ALA A 4 18.78 10.25 0.04
N ALA A 5 17.52 9.85 0.06
CA ALA A 5 16.77 9.59 -1.15
C ALA A 5 16.79 10.87 -1.99
N ARG A 6 17.62 10.90 -3.01
CA ARG A 6 17.77 12.09 -3.84
C ARG A 6 16.48 12.31 -4.60
N ALA A 7 16.03 13.55 -4.68
CA ALA A 7 14.91 13.93 -5.52
C ALA A 7 15.17 13.49 -6.98
N PHE A 8 14.18 12.88 -7.61
CA PHE A 8 14.27 12.43 -9.00
C PHE A 8 12.92 12.49 -9.71
N THR A 9 12.98 12.48 -11.03
CA THR A 9 11.84 12.20 -11.90
C THR A 9 12.12 10.93 -12.67
N TRP A 10 11.23 9.94 -12.51
CA TRP A 10 11.29 8.68 -13.24
C TRP A 10 10.13 8.59 -14.23
N ARG A 11 10.46 8.23 -15.47
CA ARG A 11 9.48 7.92 -16.51
C ARG A 11 9.38 6.39 -16.65
N ASP A 12 8.19 5.86 -16.41
CA ASP A 12 7.84 4.45 -16.56
C ASP A 12 6.81 4.32 -17.68
N GLY A 13 7.29 4.21 -18.92
CA GLY A 13 6.47 4.36 -20.11
C GLY A 13 5.86 5.77 -20.18
N GLU A 14 4.54 5.85 -20.22
CA GLU A 14 3.80 7.13 -20.24
C GLU A 14 3.62 7.76 -18.86
N ARG A 15 4.01 7.05 -17.79
CA ARG A 15 3.87 7.53 -16.42
C ARG A 15 5.03 8.45 -16.05
N VAL A 16 4.71 9.46 -15.25
CA VAL A 16 5.70 10.35 -14.64
C VAL A 16 5.61 10.20 -13.12
N ILE A 17 6.71 9.81 -12.50
CA ILE A 17 6.84 9.67 -11.06
C ILE A 17 7.86 10.71 -10.59
N ARG A 18 7.38 11.73 -9.90
CA ARG A 18 8.19 12.75 -9.25
C ARG A 18 8.33 12.37 -7.77
N PHE A 19 9.54 12.21 -7.29
CA PHE A 19 9.87 11.83 -5.93
C PHE A 19 10.84 12.82 -5.29
N GLY A 20 10.65 13.10 -4.01
CA GLY A 20 11.58 13.83 -3.15
C GLY A 20 10.90 14.92 -2.34
N ARG A 21 11.61 15.40 -1.30
CA ARG A 21 11.12 16.51 -0.49
C ARG A 21 10.89 17.75 -1.36
N GLY A 22 9.76 18.41 -1.17
CA GLY A 22 9.35 19.54 -1.98
C GLY A 22 8.82 19.18 -3.36
N ALA A 23 8.63 17.88 -3.69
CA ALA A 23 8.07 17.45 -4.97
C ALA A 23 6.65 18.01 -5.21
N LEU A 24 5.93 18.34 -4.14
CA LEU A 24 4.62 18.98 -4.22
C LEU A 24 4.66 20.31 -4.99
N ALA A 25 5.76 21.06 -4.91
CA ALA A 25 5.93 22.31 -5.65
C ALA A 25 5.91 22.14 -7.17
N ASP A 26 6.19 20.94 -7.69
CA ASP A 26 6.13 20.63 -9.12
C ASP A 26 4.71 20.24 -9.58
N ALA A 27 3.74 20.15 -8.66
CA ALA A 27 2.38 19.74 -8.98
C ALA A 27 1.66 20.64 -10.00
N PRO A 28 1.81 21.98 -10.00
CA PRO A 28 1.23 22.86 -11.01
C PRO A 28 1.70 22.52 -12.44
N GLU A 29 2.98 22.20 -12.60
CA GLU A 29 3.55 21.83 -13.91
C GLU A 29 3.07 20.42 -14.34
N LEU A 30 3.00 19.48 -13.41
CA LEU A 30 2.69 18.09 -13.70
C LEU A 30 1.21 17.82 -13.92
N LEU A 31 0.34 18.45 -13.14
CA LEU A 31 -1.12 18.27 -13.19
C LEU A 31 -1.80 19.27 -14.13
N GLY A 32 -1.22 20.46 -14.30
CA GLY A 32 -1.90 21.59 -14.93
C GLY A 32 -3.02 22.14 -14.05
N ASP A 33 -3.95 22.86 -14.68
CA ASP A 33 -5.14 23.40 -14.04
C ASP A 33 -6.39 22.57 -14.40
N GLY A 34 -7.44 22.66 -13.58
CA GLY A 34 -8.76 22.14 -13.92
C GLY A 34 -8.93 20.62 -13.74
N TYR A 35 -8.01 19.94 -13.07
CA TYR A 35 -8.22 18.55 -12.64
C TYR A 35 -9.29 18.46 -11.55
N VAL A 36 -9.91 17.29 -11.40
CA VAL A 36 -10.78 17.02 -10.25
C VAL A 36 -9.93 16.45 -9.11
N LEU A 37 -10.06 17.03 -7.93
CA LEU A 37 -9.36 16.58 -6.74
C LEU A 37 -10.27 15.71 -5.88
N VAL A 38 -9.87 14.48 -5.58
CA VAL A 38 -10.43 13.66 -4.50
C VAL A 38 -9.46 13.62 -3.34
N THR A 39 -9.93 13.94 -2.13
CA THR A 39 -9.07 14.14 -0.97
C THR A 39 -9.82 13.90 0.33
N THR A 40 -9.15 14.04 1.47
CA THR A 40 -9.77 14.18 2.79
C THR A 40 -9.57 15.60 3.31
N GLU A 41 -10.39 16.07 4.26
CA GLU A 41 -10.21 17.39 4.87
C GLU A 41 -8.79 17.57 5.42
N ARG A 42 -8.25 16.55 6.10
CA ARG A 42 -6.90 16.58 6.64
C ARG A 42 -5.83 16.71 5.54
N ALA A 43 -5.95 15.98 4.45
CA ALA A 43 -4.98 16.03 3.37
C ALA A 43 -5.09 17.34 2.58
N ALA A 44 -6.29 17.84 2.32
CA ALA A 44 -6.52 19.13 1.67
C ALA A 44 -5.83 20.29 2.42
N ALA A 45 -5.87 20.27 3.75
CA ALA A 45 -5.21 21.27 4.59
C ALA A 45 -3.68 21.29 4.46
N THR A 46 -3.05 20.21 3.96
CA THR A 46 -1.58 20.12 3.77
C THR A 46 -1.12 20.60 2.39
N ALA A 47 -2.02 20.86 1.45
CA ALA A 47 -1.71 21.19 0.06
C ALA A 47 -2.77 22.14 -0.54
N SER A 48 -2.91 23.33 0.04
CA SER A 48 -3.91 24.33 -0.38
C SER A 48 -3.82 24.70 -1.85
N GLU A 49 -2.61 24.78 -2.41
CA GLU A 49 -2.41 25.11 -3.83
C GLU A 49 -3.06 24.05 -4.76
N LEU A 50 -3.03 22.76 -4.38
CA LEU A 50 -3.75 21.73 -5.14
C LEU A 50 -5.27 21.90 -5.07
N VAL A 51 -5.78 22.38 -3.95
CA VAL A 51 -7.21 22.64 -3.78
C VAL A 51 -7.66 23.83 -4.64
N GLU A 52 -6.86 24.90 -4.66
CA GLU A 52 -7.19 26.14 -5.40
C GLU A 52 -7.17 25.96 -6.93
N ARG A 53 -6.31 25.07 -7.46
CA ARG A 53 -6.19 24.80 -8.90
C ARG A 53 -7.16 23.75 -9.42
N ALA A 54 -7.84 23.01 -8.53
CA ALA A 54 -8.81 22.01 -8.92
C ALA A 54 -10.10 22.63 -9.44
N SER A 55 -10.68 22.06 -10.51
CA SER A 55 -12.00 22.46 -11.01
C SER A 55 -13.14 22.06 -10.06
N ALA A 56 -12.93 20.97 -9.32
CA ALA A 56 -13.83 20.50 -8.27
C ALA A 56 -13.05 19.71 -7.21
N VAL A 57 -13.53 19.76 -5.97
CA VAL A 57 -12.96 19.03 -4.84
C VAL A 57 -14.03 18.12 -4.23
N HIS A 58 -13.72 16.82 -4.11
CA HIS A 58 -14.59 15.85 -3.47
C HIS A 58 -13.90 15.20 -2.28
N HIS A 59 -14.55 15.27 -1.12
CA HIS A 59 -14.04 14.66 0.09
C HIS A 59 -14.40 13.17 0.14
N VAL A 60 -13.39 12.33 0.42
CA VAL A 60 -13.49 10.87 0.55
C VAL A 60 -13.76 10.53 2.01
N PRO A 61 -14.96 10.05 2.38
CA PRO A 61 -15.27 9.66 3.75
C PRO A 61 -14.60 8.35 4.15
N ASN A 62 -14.78 7.95 5.41
CA ASN A 62 -14.47 6.58 5.83
C ASN A 62 -15.42 5.60 5.15
N GLY A 63 -14.91 4.46 4.68
CA GLY A 63 -15.72 3.46 4.01
C GLY A 63 -14.97 2.66 2.95
N GLN A 64 -15.72 1.92 2.17
CA GLN A 64 -15.22 1.04 1.10
C GLN A 64 -15.07 1.83 -0.20
N VAL A 65 -13.96 1.64 -0.91
CA VAL A 65 -13.64 2.34 -2.16
C VAL A 65 -14.73 2.19 -3.22
N ASP A 66 -15.28 0.99 -3.38
CA ASP A 66 -16.33 0.70 -4.36
C ASP A 66 -17.62 1.51 -4.10
N ALA A 67 -18.03 1.63 -2.85
CA ALA A 67 -19.20 2.41 -2.47
C ALA A 67 -18.95 3.92 -2.68
N ILE A 68 -17.84 4.42 -2.14
CA ILE A 68 -17.47 5.84 -2.25
C ILE A 68 -17.32 6.26 -3.72
N ALA A 69 -16.58 5.47 -4.52
CA ALA A 69 -16.42 5.76 -5.93
C ALA A 69 -17.76 5.68 -6.68
N GLY A 70 -18.64 4.74 -6.31
CA GLY A 70 -19.98 4.63 -6.89
C GLY A 70 -20.85 5.86 -6.66
N GLU A 71 -20.80 6.44 -5.45
CA GLU A 71 -21.52 7.69 -5.12
C GLU A 71 -20.97 8.92 -5.84
N LEU A 72 -19.69 8.87 -6.24
CA LEU A 72 -19.02 9.97 -6.91
C LEU A 72 -19.07 9.89 -8.45
N LEU A 73 -19.47 8.75 -9.04
CA LEU A 73 -19.39 8.49 -10.49
C LEU A 73 -20.03 9.59 -11.34
N ASP A 74 -21.23 10.01 -10.97
CA ASP A 74 -22.02 11.00 -11.71
C ASP A 74 -21.75 12.46 -11.29
N ARG A 75 -20.94 12.64 -10.23
CA ARG A 75 -20.57 13.94 -9.68
C ARG A 75 -19.18 14.40 -10.11
N VAL A 76 -18.36 13.46 -10.56
CA VAL A 76 -16.99 13.72 -11.00
C VAL A 76 -16.98 13.90 -12.51
N GLU A 77 -16.66 15.13 -12.94
CA GLU A 77 -16.51 15.50 -14.36
C GLU A 77 -15.06 15.94 -14.59
N GLY A 78 -14.41 15.44 -15.64
CA GLY A 78 -13.04 15.78 -16.00
C GLY A 78 -12.24 14.57 -16.47
N GLU A 79 -11.11 14.85 -17.12
CA GLU A 79 -10.23 13.83 -17.70
C GLU A 79 -9.14 13.38 -16.73
N LEU A 80 -8.68 14.26 -15.83
CA LEU A 80 -7.66 13.97 -14.83
C LEU A 80 -8.29 13.98 -13.42
N ILE A 81 -8.22 12.84 -12.75
CA ILE A 81 -8.68 12.67 -11.37
C ILE A 81 -7.46 12.54 -10.47
N ALA A 82 -7.18 13.58 -9.69
CA ALA A 82 -6.06 13.61 -8.76
C ALA A 82 -6.50 13.14 -7.36
N GLY A 83 -5.81 12.16 -6.79
CA GLY A 83 -6.02 11.68 -5.44
C GLY A 83 -4.93 12.21 -4.50
N LEU A 84 -5.26 13.16 -3.62
CA LEU A 84 -4.39 13.64 -2.54
C LEU A 84 -4.80 12.96 -1.24
N GLY A 85 -4.01 12.00 -0.76
CA GLY A 85 -4.34 11.26 0.46
C GLY A 85 -3.71 9.89 0.58
N GLY A 86 -4.21 9.11 1.52
CA GLY A 86 -3.79 7.71 1.71
C GLY A 86 -4.37 6.76 0.66
N GLY A 87 -4.06 5.47 0.78
CA GLY A 87 -4.42 4.44 -0.20
C GLY A 87 -5.89 4.45 -0.62
N ARG A 88 -6.84 4.65 0.33
CA ARG A 88 -8.26 4.74 0.01
C ARG A 88 -8.57 5.87 -0.96
N VAL A 89 -7.96 7.03 -0.77
CA VAL A 89 -8.18 8.21 -1.65
C VAL A 89 -7.60 7.95 -3.03
N VAL A 90 -6.36 7.45 -3.10
CA VAL A 90 -5.69 7.10 -4.36
C VAL A 90 -6.48 6.02 -5.11
N ASP A 91 -6.96 4.99 -4.39
CA ASP A 91 -7.78 3.93 -5.00
C ASP A 91 -9.14 4.45 -5.49
N THR A 92 -9.75 5.41 -4.79
CA THR A 92 -10.98 6.09 -5.25
C THR A 92 -10.71 6.86 -6.54
N ALA A 93 -9.60 7.61 -6.63
CA ALA A 93 -9.23 8.31 -7.86
C ALA A 93 -9.02 7.35 -9.04
N LYS A 94 -8.33 6.22 -8.80
CA LYS A 94 -8.16 5.15 -9.80
C LYS A 94 -9.50 4.53 -10.24
N ALA A 95 -10.38 4.24 -9.28
CA ALA A 95 -11.71 3.67 -9.57
C ALA A 95 -12.57 4.60 -10.42
N LEU A 96 -12.55 5.89 -10.13
CA LEU A 96 -13.25 6.93 -10.91
C LEU A 96 -12.65 7.11 -12.31
N ALA A 97 -11.32 7.06 -12.42
CA ALA A 97 -10.66 7.13 -13.71
C ALA A 97 -10.95 5.89 -14.57
N ALA A 98 -10.88 4.68 -13.98
CA ALA A 98 -11.17 3.44 -14.68
C ALA A 98 -12.62 3.35 -15.18
N ALA A 99 -13.55 4.02 -14.51
CA ALA A 99 -14.98 3.94 -14.83
C ALA A 99 -15.37 4.60 -16.18
N ARG A 100 -14.52 5.45 -16.73
CA ARG A 100 -14.80 6.11 -18.02
C ARG A 100 -13.55 6.12 -18.92
N PRO A 101 -13.67 5.65 -20.17
CA PRO A 101 -12.55 5.69 -21.12
C PRO A 101 -11.99 7.10 -21.31
N GLY A 102 -10.68 7.20 -21.48
CA GLY A 102 -9.97 8.48 -21.68
C GLY A 102 -9.60 9.20 -20.38
N ARG A 103 -10.18 8.85 -19.25
CA ARG A 103 -9.78 9.42 -17.95
C ARG A 103 -8.43 8.87 -17.47
N ARG A 104 -7.69 9.71 -16.78
CA ARG A 104 -6.41 9.38 -16.14
C ARG A 104 -6.48 9.65 -14.64
N ALA A 105 -5.77 8.86 -13.86
CA ALA A 105 -5.56 9.12 -12.45
C ALA A 105 -4.21 9.79 -12.23
N ALA A 106 -4.14 10.73 -11.28
CA ALA A 106 -2.92 11.19 -10.65
C ALA A 106 -2.95 10.87 -9.15
N ALA A 107 -1.79 10.72 -8.52
CA ALA A 107 -1.69 10.42 -7.11
C ALA A 107 -0.66 11.31 -6.40
N VAL A 108 -1.08 11.87 -5.26
CA VAL A 108 -0.24 12.59 -4.30
C VAL A 108 -0.40 11.85 -2.95
N PRO A 109 0.42 10.80 -2.68
CA PRO A 109 0.24 9.97 -1.52
C PRO A 109 0.63 10.70 -0.23
N THR A 110 -0.17 10.50 0.83
CA THR A 110 0.14 10.98 2.18
C THR A 110 0.37 9.83 3.18
N THR A 111 0.49 8.61 2.66
CA THR A 111 0.79 7.40 3.44
C THR A 111 1.71 6.48 2.61
N LEU A 112 2.32 5.50 3.27
CA LEU A 112 3.20 4.51 2.64
C LEU A 112 2.41 3.31 2.06
N SER A 113 1.20 3.55 1.54
CA SER A 113 0.31 2.48 1.06
C SER A 113 0.76 1.86 -0.27
N ALA A 114 1.60 2.55 -1.02
CA ALA A 114 2.03 2.18 -2.37
C ALA A 114 0.89 2.09 -3.41
N ALA A 115 -0.31 2.57 -3.10
CA ALA A 115 -1.46 2.57 -4.00
C ALA A 115 -1.19 3.36 -5.29
N GLU A 116 -0.32 4.36 -5.23
CA GLU A 116 0.12 5.19 -6.34
C GLU A 116 0.95 4.42 -7.39
N MET A 117 1.52 3.29 -7.00
CA MET A 117 2.38 2.50 -7.89
C MET A 117 1.68 1.31 -8.54
N THR A 118 0.52 0.90 -8.03
CA THR A 118 -0.19 -0.31 -8.46
C THR A 118 -1.46 -0.01 -9.27
N SER A 119 -1.91 -0.99 -10.06
CA SER A 119 -3.26 -1.02 -10.67
C SER A 119 -4.29 -1.66 -9.74
N VAL A 120 -3.93 -2.07 -8.54
CA VAL A 120 -4.84 -2.69 -7.58
C VAL A 120 -5.81 -1.63 -7.05
N HIS A 121 -7.09 -1.76 -7.34
CA HIS A 121 -8.18 -1.00 -6.74
C HIS A 121 -9.49 -1.78 -6.91
N ARG A 122 -10.50 -1.47 -6.12
CA ARG A 122 -11.87 -1.94 -6.36
C ARG A 122 -12.50 -1.09 -7.47
N HIS A 123 -13.33 -1.71 -8.30
CA HIS A 123 -14.17 -0.94 -9.21
C HIS A 123 -15.24 -0.17 -8.43
N ALA A 124 -15.62 0.98 -8.95
CA ALA A 124 -16.76 1.71 -8.42
C ALA A 124 -18.03 0.87 -8.53
N ARG A 125 -18.92 0.95 -7.56
CA ARG A 125 -20.20 0.25 -7.60
C ARG A 125 -20.99 0.68 -8.84
N GLY A 126 -21.49 -0.28 -9.61
CA GLY A 126 -22.16 -0.03 -10.90
C GLY A 126 -21.24 -0.13 -12.12
N VAL A 127 -19.92 -0.24 -11.94
CA VAL A 127 -18.96 -0.46 -13.03
C VAL A 127 -18.72 -1.95 -13.22
N PRO A 128 -18.72 -2.47 -14.47
CA PRO A 128 -18.48 -3.88 -14.76
C PRO A 128 -17.15 -4.39 -14.17
N ALA A 129 -17.15 -5.62 -13.66
CA ALA A 129 -15.98 -6.21 -12.99
C ALA A 129 -14.79 -6.49 -13.94
N ASP A 130 -15.03 -6.60 -15.22
CA ASP A 130 -14.05 -6.80 -16.29
C ASP A 130 -13.46 -5.49 -16.84
N THR A 131 -13.91 -4.33 -16.32
CA THR A 131 -13.33 -3.04 -16.68
C THR A 131 -11.82 -3.03 -16.37
N PRO A 132 -10.96 -2.61 -17.31
CA PRO A 132 -9.53 -2.54 -17.07
C PRO A 132 -9.18 -1.63 -15.88
N ARG A 133 -8.33 -2.12 -14.98
CA ARG A 133 -7.81 -1.33 -13.87
C ARG A 133 -6.73 -0.37 -14.36
N VAL A 134 -6.64 0.78 -13.71
CA VAL A 134 -5.66 1.83 -14.09
C VAL A 134 -4.61 2.03 -12.99
N ARG A 135 -3.40 2.40 -13.42
CA ARG A 135 -2.37 2.97 -12.54
C ARG A 135 -2.38 4.49 -12.69
N PRO A 136 -2.02 5.26 -11.65
CA PRO A 136 -1.84 6.69 -11.81
C PRO A 136 -0.81 7.00 -12.91
N ALA A 137 -1.18 7.88 -13.83
CA ALA A 137 -0.30 8.36 -14.89
C ALA A 137 0.73 9.39 -14.37
N ILE A 138 0.37 10.10 -13.31
CA ILE A 138 1.23 11.07 -12.63
C ILE A 138 1.27 10.69 -11.16
N VAL A 139 2.47 10.60 -10.60
CA VAL A 139 2.70 10.39 -9.17
C VAL A 139 3.60 11.51 -8.66
N ILE A 140 3.16 12.21 -7.61
CA ILE A 140 3.93 13.22 -6.92
C ILE A 140 4.10 12.73 -5.49
N ASN A 141 5.24 12.09 -5.22
CA ASN A 141 5.53 11.48 -3.93
C ASN A 141 6.50 12.38 -3.15
N ASP A 142 5.93 13.19 -2.26
CA ASP A 142 6.66 14.06 -1.36
C ASP A 142 6.73 13.42 0.03
N PRO A 143 7.92 13.04 0.53
CA PRO A 143 8.09 12.45 1.86
C PRO A 143 7.52 13.30 3.00
N ASP A 144 7.49 14.63 2.88
CA ASP A 144 6.94 15.51 3.92
C ASP A 144 5.43 15.27 4.12
N LEU A 145 4.70 14.89 3.05
CA LEU A 145 3.27 14.55 3.16
C LEU A 145 3.07 13.24 3.93
N SER A 146 3.88 12.22 3.66
CA SER A 146 3.77 10.94 4.38
C SER A 146 4.27 11.03 5.82
N ALA A 147 5.23 11.90 6.12
CA ALA A 147 5.70 12.18 7.47
C ALA A 147 4.62 12.80 8.38
N SER A 148 3.53 13.31 7.82
CA SER A 148 2.39 13.83 8.60
C SER A 148 1.55 12.76 9.30
N GLN A 149 1.83 11.47 9.09
CA GLN A 149 1.13 10.37 9.75
C GLN A 149 1.50 10.32 11.25
N PRO A 150 0.55 9.94 12.15
CA PRO A 150 0.91 9.56 13.50
C PRO A 150 1.94 8.39 13.49
N PRO A 151 2.84 8.29 14.48
CA PRO A 151 3.91 7.28 14.49
C PRO A 151 3.41 5.83 14.30
N ALA A 152 2.35 5.43 15.00
CA ALA A 152 1.76 4.09 14.83
C ALA A 152 1.17 3.88 13.42
N GLY A 153 0.58 4.92 12.83
CA GLY A 153 0.08 4.89 11.46
C GLY A 153 1.20 4.78 10.43
N MET A 154 2.32 5.48 10.65
CA MET A 154 3.53 5.37 9.84
C MET A 154 4.09 3.95 9.90
N ALA A 155 4.20 3.37 11.10
CA ALA A 155 4.68 2.01 11.29
C ALA A 155 3.76 0.97 10.62
N ALA A 156 2.43 1.10 10.76
CA ALA A 156 1.48 0.23 10.08
C ALA A 156 1.60 0.32 8.55
N SER A 157 1.79 1.53 8.02
CA SER A 157 2.03 1.73 6.58
C SER A 157 3.36 1.14 6.12
N ALA A 158 4.44 1.27 6.92
CA ALA A 158 5.73 0.66 6.64
C ALA A 158 5.64 -0.88 6.68
N GLY A 159 4.85 -1.44 7.60
CA GLY A 159 4.52 -2.88 7.64
C GLY A 159 3.85 -3.35 6.35
N ASN A 160 2.89 -2.60 5.83
CA ASN A 160 2.28 -2.89 4.53
C ASN A 160 3.32 -2.86 3.39
N SER A 161 4.21 -1.86 3.36
CA SER A 161 5.28 -1.77 2.37
C SER A 161 6.27 -2.94 2.48
N LEU A 162 6.60 -3.39 3.71
CA LEU A 162 7.42 -4.58 3.92
C LEU A 162 6.70 -5.85 3.45
N GLY A 163 5.39 -5.97 3.69
CA GLY A 163 4.56 -7.05 3.14
C GLY A 163 4.62 -7.11 1.62
N HIS A 164 4.51 -5.96 0.93
CA HIS A 164 4.71 -5.87 -0.51
C HIS A 164 6.10 -6.36 -0.94
N ALA A 165 7.14 -5.88 -0.26
CA ALA A 165 8.52 -6.25 -0.55
C ALA A 165 8.76 -7.76 -0.42
N VAL A 166 8.25 -8.37 0.65
CA VAL A 166 8.34 -9.82 0.88
C VAL A 166 7.57 -10.58 -0.21
N GLU A 167 6.30 -10.25 -0.43
CA GLU A 167 5.48 -11.01 -1.39
C GLU A 167 5.99 -10.90 -2.82
N ALA A 168 6.51 -9.75 -3.23
CA ALA A 168 7.13 -9.60 -4.55
C ALA A 168 8.33 -10.54 -4.78
N THR A 169 8.93 -11.07 -3.72
CA THR A 169 10.07 -12.02 -3.83
C THR A 169 9.66 -13.48 -3.74
N VAL A 170 8.47 -13.79 -3.23
CA VAL A 170 8.04 -15.16 -2.94
C VAL A 170 6.93 -15.69 -3.84
N THR A 171 6.22 -14.83 -4.57
CA THR A 171 5.17 -15.28 -5.49
C THR A 171 5.75 -16.02 -6.70
N THR A 172 4.91 -16.77 -7.39
CA THR A 172 5.28 -17.45 -8.65
C THR A 172 5.53 -16.48 -9.80
N LEU A 173 5.13 -15.22 -9.66
CA LEU A 173 5.37 -14.15 -10.62
C LEU A 173 6.63 -13.33 -10.30
N ALA A 174 7.37 -13.71 -9.25
CA ALA A 174 8.64 -13.08 -8.92
C ALA A 174 9.63 -13.20 -10.10
N SER A 175 10.28 -12.09 -10.41
CA SER A 175 11.31 -12.02 -11.44
C SER A 175 12.43 -11.07 -10.97
N PRO A 176 13.59 -11.04 -11.65
CA PRO A 176 14.74 -10.26 -11.15
C PRO A 176 14.43 -8.79 -10.85
N VAL A 177 13.65 -8.10 -11.70
CA VAL A 177 13.40 -6.66 -11.53
C VAL A 177 12.55 -6.35 -10.29
N PRO A 178 11.33 -6.91 -10.11
CA PRO A 178 10.56 -6.68 -8.89
C PRO A 178 11.27 -7.23 -7.64
N THR A 179 12.02 -8.33 -7.74
CA THR A 179 12.78 -8.88 -6.61
C THR A 179 13.86 -7.90 -6.14
N LEU A 180 14.61 -7.27 -7.05
CA LEU A 180 15.60 -6.26 -6.69
C LEU A 180 14.95 -5.04 -6.02
N ALA A 181 13.84 -4.55 -6.58
CA ALA A 181 13.09 -3.44 -5.98
C ALA A 181 12.53 -3.78 -4.59
N GLY A 182 11.99 -5.00 -4.42
CA GLY A 182 11.50 -5.49 -3.13
C GLY A 182 12.60 -5.61 -2.08
N ARG A 183 13.77 -6.15 -2.45
CA ARG A 183 14.92 -6.25 -1.54
C ARG A 183 15.43 -4.88 -1.10
N GLU A 184 15.52 -3.93 -2.03
CA GLU A 184 15.93 -2.56 -1.70
C GLU A 184 14.90 -1.87 -0.79
N ALA A 185 13.60 -2.07 -1.05
CA ALA A 185 12.55 -1.57 -0.17
C ALA A 185 12.67 -2.13 1.26
N ALA A 186 12.88 -3.46 1.40
CA ALA A 186 13.06 -4.09 2.70
C ALA A 186 14.31 -3.55 3.43
N ARG A 187 15.43 -3.36 2.71
CA ARG A 187 16.65 -2.77 3.25
C ARG A 187 16.42 -1.37 3.80
N LEU A 188 15.76 -0.51 3.04
CA LEU A 188 15.46 0.87 3.46
C LEU A 188 14.55 0.90 4.70
N ILE A 189 13.55 0.01 4.77
CA ILE A 189 12.68 -0.11 5.94
C ILE A 189 13.50 -0.60 7.15
N ALA A 190 14.37 -1.60 6.98
CA ALA A 190 15.23 -2.10 8.05
C ALA A 190 16.13 -0.98 8.60
N GLU A 191 16.80 -0.24 7.73
CA GLU A 191 17.66 0.89 8.14
C GLU A 191 16.85 1.96 8.89
N ALA A 192 15.65 2.31 8.43
CA ALA A 192 14.80 3.29 9.09
C ALA A 192 14.42 2.88 10.51
N TYR A 193 14.20 1.59 10.77
CA TYR A 193 13.79 1.08 12.08
C TYR A 193 14.92 0.55 12.97
N THR A 194 16.15 0.38 12.46
CA THR A 194 17.29 -0.12 13.23
C THR A 194 18.26 0.95 13.68
N SER A 195 18.17 2.15 13.14
CA SER A 195 19.14 3.22 13.34
C SER A 195 19.21 3.78 14.78
N GLY A 196 18.35 3.34 15.71
CA GLY A 196 18.27 3.89 17.07
C GLY A 196 17.84 5.36 17.14
N ALA A 197 17.39 5.92 16.01
CA ALA A 197 16.83 7.25 15.97
C ALA A 197 15.47 7.28 16.69
N ALA A 198 15.17 8.41 17.36
CA ALA A 198 13.89 8.60 18.03
C ALA A 198 12.71 8.52 17.04
N GLU A 199 12.95 8.86 15.78
CA GLU A 199 11.97 8.77 14.68
C GLU A 199 12.59 8.06 13.48
N PRO A 200 11.84 7.20 12.78
CA PRO A 200 12.30 6.53 11.57
C PRO A 200 12.55 7.53 10.44
N ASP A 201 13.49 7.21 9.53
CA ASP A 201 13.81 8.03 8.36
C ASP A 201 12.63 8.03 7.36
N GLY A 202 11.86 9.12 7.35
CA GLY A 202 10.67 9.28 6.50
C GLY A 202 10.98 9.24 5.00
N ASP A 203 12.15 9.75 4.57
CA ASP A 203 12.57 9.73 3.16
C ASP A 203 12.85 8.30 2.69
N ALA A 204 13.55 7.54 3.54
CA ALA A 204 13.83 6.14 3.28
C ALA A 204 12.53 5.32 3.23
N LEU A 205 11.59 5.57 4.13
CA LEU A 205 10.29 4.90 4.15
C LEU A 205 9.42 5.24 2.93
N ALA A 206 9.38 6.51 2.50
CA ALA A 206 8.65 6.92 1.31
C ALA A 206 9.22 6.28 0.04
N LEU A 207 10.56 6.23 -0.09
CA LEU A 207 11.21 5.54 -1.20
C LEU A 207 10.95 4.03 -1.15
N ALA A 208 10.99 3.43 0.02
CA ALA A 208 10.66 2.01 0.21
C ALA A 208 9.22 1.70 -0.21
N ALA A 209 8.26 2.56 0.12
CA ALA A 209 6.87 2.40 -0.31
C ALA A 209 6.74 2.45 -1.83
N LEU A 210 7.40 3.41 -2.49
CA LEU A 210 7.42 3.50 -3.95
C LEU A 210 8.00 2.24 -4.59
N LEU A 211 9.16 1.77 -4.11
CA LEU A 211 9.85 0.60 -4.65
C LEU A 211 9.05 -0.70 -4.40
N SER A 212 8.49 -0.87 -3.18
CA SER A 212 7.68 -2.03 -2.85
C SER A 212 6.36 -2.06 -3.63
N GLY A 213 5.77 -0.89 -3.89
CA GLY A 213 4.60 -0.75 -4.74
C GLY A 213 4.87 -1.12 -6.20
N TYR A 214 6.01 -0.70 -6.74
CA TYR A 214 6.46 -1.16 -8.05
C TYR A 214 6.65 -2.68 -8.07
N ALA A 215 7.32 -3.22 -7.06
CA ALA A 215 7.60 -4.64 -6.95
C ALA A 215 6.32 -5.50 -6.90
N ILE A 216 5.38 -5.15 -6.00
CA ILE A 216 4.12 -5.90 -5.86
C ILE A 216 3.21 -5.71 -7.08
N GLY A 217 3.26 -4.54 -7.73
CA GLY A 217 2.52 -4.28 -8.96
C GLY A 217 2.94 -5.16 -10.13
N ALA A 218 4.20 -5.63 -10.15
CA ALA A 218 4.74 -6.53 -11.16
C ALA A 218 4.63 -8.02 -10.76
N ALA A 219 4.83 -8.35 -9.48
CA ALA A 219 4.87 -9.72 -8.98
C ALA A 219 3.56 -10.19 -8.33
N TRP A 220 2.58 -9.31 -8.19
CA TRP A 220 1.30 -9.54 -7.52
C TRP A 220 1.49 -9.99 -6.05
N TYR A 221 0.41 -10.27 -5.36
CA TYR A 221 0.39 -10.64 -3.94
C TYR A 221 -0.20 -12.04 -3.74
N GLY A 222 0.04 -12.63 -2.57
CA GLY A 222 -0.44 -13.94 -2.20
C GLY A 222 -0.89 -14.01 -0.74
N LEU A 223 -0.27 -14.90 0.04
CA LEU A 223 -0.70 -15.30 1.38
C LEU A 223 -0.92 -14.13 2.33
N HIS A 224 0.03 -13.19 2.43
CA HIS A 224 -0.06 -12.10 3.40
C HIS A 224 -1.22 -11.15 3.10
N HIS A 225 -1.30 -10.65 1.88
CA HIS A 225 -2.34 -9.70 1.52
C HIS A 225 -3.71 -10.37 1.40
N VAL A 226 -3.79 -11.64 1.00
CA VAL A 226 -5.05 -12.39 1.07
C VAL A 226 -5.55 -12.46 2.51
N ALA A 227 -4.69 -12.85 3.45
CA ALA A 227 -5.06 -12.96 4.87
C ALA A 227 -5.49 -11.60 5.45
N SER A 228 -4.68 -10.55 5.27
CA SER A 228 -4.95 -9.22 5.85
C SER A 228 -6.17 -8.53 5.24
N GLN A 229 -6.33 -8.58 3.91
CA GLN A 229 -7.50 -8.02 3.23
C GLN A 229 -8.81 -8.73 3.62
N THR A 230 -8.74 -10.05 3.87
CA THR A 230 -9.91 -10.81 4.30
C THR A 230 -10.31 -10.42 5.71
N LEU A 231 -9.36 -10.27 6.65
CA LEU A 231 -9.66 -9.74 7.99
C LEU A 231 -10.29 -8.35 7.94
N ALA A 232 -9.74 -7.46 7.13
CA ALA A 232 -10.30 -6.12 6.98
C ALA A 232 -11.75 -6.15 6.46
N ARG A 233 -12.09 -7.10 5.59
CA ARG A 233 -13.42 -7.24 5.00
C ARG A 233 -14.40 -7.94 5.92
N GLU A 234 -14.01 -9.09 6.49
CA GLU A 234 -14.90 -9.99 7.22
C GLU A 234 -15.01 -9.66 8.71
N ALA A 235 -13.93 -9.11 9.30
CA ALA A 235 -13.88 -8.75 10.72
C ALA A 235 -13.89 -7.24 10.98
N GLY A 236 -13.91 -6.40 9.93
CA GLY A 236 -13.92 -4.94 10.08
C GLY A 236 -12.61 -4.34 10.61
N ALA A 237 -11.52 -5.10 10.63
CA ALA A 237 -10.22 -4.62 11.09
C ALA A 237 -9.70 -3.49 10.21
N GLY A 238 -8.98 -2.53 10.80
CA GLY A 238 -8.28 -1.51 10.04
C GLY A 238 -7.21 -2.16 9.14
N HIS A 239 -7.15 -1.75 7.87
CA HIS A 239 -6.23 -2.40 6.89
C HIS A 239 -4.77 -2.34 7.32
N GLY A 240 -4.27 -1.18 7.74
CA GLY A 240 -2.89 -1.01 8.20
C GLY A 240 -2.56 -1.85 9.44
N PRO A 241 -3.31 -1.73 10.55
CA PRO A 241 -3.13 -2.56 11.73
C PRO A 241 -3.22 -4.06 11.45
N ALA A 242 -4.17 -4.51 10.60
CA ALA A 242 -4.29 -5.92 10.23
C ALA A 242 -3.06 -6.44 9.47
N ASN A 243 -2.51 -5.63 8.55
CA ASN A 243 -1.24 -5.95 7.90
C ASN A 243 -0.11 -6.09 8.91
N ALA A 244 0.08 -5.10 9.77
CA ALA A 244 1.18 -5.11 10.76
C ALA A 244 1.09 -6.32 11.70
N ALA A 245 -0.09 -6.60 12.26
CA ALA A 245 -0.31 -7.73 13.18
C ALA A 245 -0.06 -9.10 12.52
N LEU A 246 -0.45 -9.26 11.25
CA LEU A 246 -0.30 -10.54 10.54
C LEU A 246 1.11 -10.78 9.99
N LEU A 247 1.84 -9.71 9.68
CA LEU A 247 3.09 -9.80 8.93
C LEU A 247 4.10 -10.77 9.54
N PRO A 248 4.38 -10.80 10.86
CA PRO A 248 5.33 -11.75 11.45
C PRO A 248 4.94 -13.21 11.20
N HIS A 249 3.65 -13.52 11.24
CA HIS A 249 3.11 -14.87 11.13
C HIS A 249 3.05 -15.35 9.69
N THR A 250 2.69 -14.46 8.76
CA THR A 250 2.65 -14.78 7.33
C THR A 250 4.05 -14.87 6.75
N VAL A 251 5.00 -14.04 7.17
CA VAL A 251 6.42 -14.15 6.78
C VAL A 251 7.00 -15.49 7.24
N ALA A 252 6.73 -15.92 8.47
CA ALA A 252 7.14 -17.25 8.94
C ALA A 252 6.53 -18.40 8.12
N ALA A 253 5.31 -18.25 7.63
CA ALA A 253 4.69 -19.22 6.72
C ALA A 253 5.30 -19.18 5.32
N GLN A 254 5.65 -18.00 4.82
CA GLN A 254 6.31 -17.83 3.52
C GLN A 254 7.75 -18.35 3.54
N ARG A 255 8.48 -18.24 4.67
CA ARG A 255 9.81 -18.82 4.81
C ARG A 255 9.81 -20.34 4.60
N ARG A 256 8.79 -21.05 5.09
CA ARG A 256 8.66 -22.49 4.85
C ARG A 256 8.47 -22.83 3.36
N ARG A 257 7.90 -21.92 2.59
CA ARG A 257 7.63 -22.07 1.14
C ARG A 257 8.83 -21.68 0.27
N ARG A 258 9.50 -20.60 0.65
CA ARG A 258 10.54 -19.94 -0.14
C ARG A 258 11.74 -19.53 0.74
N PRO A 259 12.44 -20.49 1.39
CA PRO A 259 13.52 -20.17 2.33
C PRO A 259 14.61 -19.30 1.69
N GLU A 260 15.06 -19.63 0.47
CA GLU A 260 16.12 -18.89 -0.22
C GLU A 260 15.76 -17.41 -0.50
N ALA A 261 14.49 -17.14 -0.82
CA ALA A 261 14.03 -15.78 -1.05
C ALA A 261 14.05 -14.96 0.27
N LEU A 262 13.62 -15.58 1.37
CA LEU A 262 13.64 -14.96 2.69
C LEU A 262 15.08 -14.77 3.20
N ASP A 263 15.99 -15.72 2.98
CA ASP A 263 17.41 -15.59 3.29
C ASP A 263 18.06 -14.42 2.53
N ALA A 264 17.61 -14.19 1.30
CA ALA A 264 18.09 -13.06 0.52
C ALA A 264 17.55 -11.71 1.05
N LEU A 265 16.34 -11.70 1.61
CA LEU A 265 15.78 -10.54 2.32
C LEU A 265 16.53 -10.30 3.65
N ASP A 266 16.84 -11.36 4.42
CA ASP A 266 17.64 -11.25 5.65
C ASP A 266 18.99 -10.59 5.39
N ARG A 267 19.65 -11.01 4.32
CA ARG A 267 20.92 -10.38 3.90
C ARG A 267 20.74 -8.90 3.53
N ALA A 268 19.63 -8.56 2.86
CA ALA A 268 19.35 -7.17 2.51
C ALA A 268 19.05 -6.31 3.74
N CYS A 269 18.30 -6.85 4.71
CA CYS A 269 17.94 -6.17 5.95
C CYS A 269 19.07 -6.19 7.00
N ASN A 270 20.10 -7.00 6.80
CA ASN A 270 21.17 -7.29 7.79
C ASN A 270 20.61 -7.84 9.13
N GLU A 271 19.45 -8.46 9.09
CA GLU A 271 18.78 -9.15 10.20
C GLU A 271 17.70 -10.11 9.66
N PRO A 272 17.21 -11.08 10.46
CA PRO A 272 16.06 -11.87 10.07
C PRO A 272 14.84 -10.99 9.86
N VAL A 273 14.20 -11.09 8.69
CA VAL A 273 13.05 -10.25 8.34
C VAL A 273 11.88 -10.44 9.33
N GLU A 274 11.74 -11.62 9.96
CA GLU A 274 10.76 -11.85 11.03
C GLU A 274 11.02 -10.99 12.28
N THR A 275 12.28 -10.65 12.55
CA THR A 275 12.63 -9.73 13.66
C THR A 275 12.20 -8.31 13.32
N LEU A 276 12.46 -7.88 12.09
CA LEU A 276 12.01 -6.58 11.60
C LEU A 276 10.48 -6.48 11.63
N THR A 277 9.75 -7.51 11.19
CA THR A 277 8.28 -7.49 11.19
C THR A 277 7.68 -7.35 12.58
N ARG A 278 8.24 -8.03 13.59
CA ARG A 278 7.81 -7.88 15.00
C ARG A 278 8.07 -6.47 15.53
N ARG A 279 9.23 -5.89 15.21
CA ARG A 279 9.54 -4.51 15.60
C ARG A 279 8.56 -3.50 15.01
N ILE A 280 8.20 -3.68 13.74
CA ILE A 280 7.22 -2.84 13.06
C ILE A 280 5.81 -3.03 13.65
N ALA A 281 5.39 -4.27 13.94
CA ALA A 281 4.11 -4.54 14.57
C ALA A 281 3.99 -3.86 15.93
N ALA A 282 5.03 -3.94 16.77
CA ALA A 282 5.09 -3.23 18.05
C ALA A 282 5.03 -1.70 17.88
N ALA A 283 5.77 -1.15 16.91
CA ALA A 283 5.75 0.30 16.61
C ALA A 283 4.39 0.78 16.04
N ALA A 284 3.60 -0.14 15.48
CA ALA A 284 2.26 0.12 14.95
C ALA A 284 1.15 -0.05 15.99
N ASP A 285 1.47 -0.34 17.26
CA ASP A 285 0.50 -0.74 18.29
C ASP A 285 -0.40 -1.91 17.82
N ALA A 286 0.18 -2.88 17.12
CA ALA A 286 -0.51 -3.99 16.48
C ALA A 286 0.22 -5.33 16.72
N ASP A 287 0.56 -5.61 17.98
CA ASP A 287 1.25 -6.86 18.38
C ASP A 287 0.38 -8.10 18.22
N GLY A 288 -0.94 -7.93 18.08
CA GLY A 288 -1.89 -9.03 17.87
C GLY A 288 -3.23 -8.56 17.34
N LEU A 289 -3.97 -9.49 16.72
CA LEU A 289 -5.30 -9.23 16.16
C LEU A 289 -6.32 -8.84 17.23
N ARG A 290 -6.21 -9.40 18.43
CA ARG A 290 -7.05 -9.04 19.58
C ARG A 290 -6.88 -7.56 19.95
N GLN A 291 -5.65 -7.08 19.96
CA GLN A 291 -5.35 -5.69 20.31
C GLN A 291 -5.99 -4.69 19.34
N ILE A 292 -6.07 -5.06 18.06
CA ILE A 292 -6.71 -4.24 17.01
C ILE A 292 -8.23 -4.48 16.88
N GLY A 293 -8.84 -5.17 17.84
CA GLY A 293 -10.29 -5.33 17.95
C GLY A 293 -10.90 -6.48 17.14
N VAL A 294 -10.10 -7.44 16.65
CA VAL A 294 -10.63 -8.63 15.98
C VAL A 294 -11.18 -9.60 17.03
N ALA A 295 -12.43 -10.01 16.90
CA ALA A 295 -13.04 -11.01 17.77
C ALA A 295 -12.58 -12.43 17.38
N GLU A 296 -12.36 -13.31 18.37
CA GLU A 296 -11.90 -14.69 18.14
C GLU A 296 -12.86 -15.48 17.24
N GLU A 297 -14.16 -15.27 17.43
CA GLU A 297 -15.23 -15.94 16.69
C GLU A 297 -15.23 -15.61 15.20
N ALA A 298 -14.57 -14.51 14.81
CA ALA A 298 -14.43 -14.14 13.39
C ALA A 298 -13.31 -14.91 12.66
N LEU A 299 -12.34 -15.48 13.41
CA LEU A 299 -11.12 -16.04 12.80
C LEU A 299 -11.43 -17.22 11.87
N GLU A 300 -12.33 -18.11 12.26
CA GLU A 300 -12.69 -19.28 11.43
C GLU A 300 -13.38 -18.84 10.14
N ARG A 301 -14.35 -17.92 10.23
CA ARG A 301 -15.01 -17.35 9.04
C ARG A 301 -14.02 -16.65 8.12
N CYS A 302 -13.10 -15.87 8.67
CA CYS A 302 -12.03 -15.23 7.91
C CYS A 302 -11.13 -16.26 7.22
N ALA A 303 -10.75 -17.33 7.90
CA ALA A 303 -9.92 -18.38 7.31
C ALA A 303 -10.61 -19.10 6.15
N GLN A 304 -11.90 -19.43 6.29
CA GLN A 304 -12.69 -20.03 5.24
C GLN A 304 -12.84 -19.10 4.02
N ALA A 305 -13.13 -17.81 4.27
CA ALA A 305 -13.26 -16.82 3.20
C ALA A 305 -11.91 -16.57 2.48
N ALA A 306 -10.81 -16.50 3.22
CA ALA A 306 -9.47 -16.34 2.66
C ALA A 306 -9.06 -17.53 1.79
N ALA A 307 -9.37 -18.76 2.20
CA ALA A 307 -9.05 -19.98 1.46
C ALA A 307 -9.70 -20.07 0.07
N GLN A 308 -10.76 -19.29 -0.17
CA GLN A 308 -11.41 -19.22 -1.49
C GLN A 308 -10.72 -18.24 -2.45
N ARG A 309 -9.72 -17.50 -1.99
CA ARG A 309 -9.06 -16.48 -2.80
C ARG A 309 -8.05 -17.12 -3.77
N PRO A 310 -8.19 -16.89 -5.09
CA PRO A 310 -7.31 -17.51 -6.09
C PRO A 310 -5.86 -17.03 -5.99
N GLU A 311 -5.61 -15.87 -5.42
CA GLU A 311 -4.26 -15.32 -5.27
C GLU A 311 -3.36 -16.17 -4.35
N LEU A 312 -3.92 -17.05 -3.52
CA LEU A 312 -3.14 -18.01 -2.72
C LEU A 312 -2.32 -18.97 -3.60
N GLN A 313 -2.75 -19.23 -4.83
CA GLN A 313 -2.01 -20.05 -5.79
C GLN A 313 -0.67 -19.42 -6.20
N LEU A 314 -0.49 -18.14 -5.97
CA LEU A 314 0.76 -17.44 -6.25
C LEU A 314 1.85 -17.70 -5.18
N THR A 315 1.51 -18.30 -4.04
CA THR A 315 2.46 -18.67 -2.98
C THR A 315 2.33 -20.18 -2.65
N PRO A 316 2.71 -21.07 -3.58
CA PRO A 316 2.53 -22.51 -3.41
C PRO A 316 3.46 -23.13 -2.32
N PRO A 317 2.97 -24.19 -1.62
CA PRO A 317 1.61 -24.69 -1.71
C PRO A 317 0.59 -23.66 -1.19
N ALA A 318 -0.55 -23.53 -1.89
CA ALA A 318 -1.60 -22.60 -1.46
C ALA A 318 -2.07 -22.96 -0.04
N ALA A 319 -2.21 -21.94 0.80
CA ALA A 319 -2.69 -22.14 2.16
C ALA A 319 -4.18 -22.55 2.13
N ASP A 320 -4.51 -23.59 2.87
CA ASP A 320 -5.89 -24.00 3.11
C ASP A 320 -6.50 -23.25 4.33
N ALA A 321 -7.78 -23.51 4.60
CA ALA A 321 -8.47 -22.88 5.71
C ALA A 321 -7.85 -23.24 7.08
N ALA A 322 -7.29 -24.45 7.23
CA ALA A 322 -6.67 -24.89 8.47
C ALA A 322 -5.36 -24.16 8.76
N GLU A 323 -4.51 -23.99 7.73
CA GLU A 323 -3.29 -23.19 7.84
C GLU A 323 -3.60 -21.72 8.11
N LEU A 324 -4.55 -21.12 7.37
CA LEU A 324 -4.98 -19.73 7.58
C LEU A 324 -5.52 -19.52 8.99
N LEU A 325 -6.34 -20.44 9.51
CA LEU A 325 -6.83 -20.38 10.90
C LEU A 325 -5.67 -20.46 11.88
N THR A 326 -4.68 -21.31 11.62
CA THR A 326 -3.48 -21.40 12.46
C THR A 326 -2.69 -20.10 12.47
N ILE A 327 -2.54 -19.44 11.31
CA ILE A 327 -1.90 -18.12 11.20
C ILE A 327 -2.68 -17.08 11.99
N TYR A 328 -3.99 -17.00 11.83
CA TYR A 328 -4.84 -16.06 12.55
C TYR A 328 -4.80 -16.26 14.07
N ARG A 329 -4.89 -17.51 14.56
CA ARG A 329 -4.81 -17.83 15.99
C ARG A 329 -3.47 -17.47 16.62
N ARG A 330 -2.36 -17.64 15.86
CA ARG A 330 -1.03 -17.24 16.34
C ARG A 330 -0.85 -15.72 16.40
N ALA A 331 -1.59 -15.00 15.58
CA ALA A 331 -1.59 -13.56 15.55
C ALA A 331 -2.61 -12.94 16.52
N TRP A 332 -3.54 -13.72 17.05
CA TRP A 332 -4.61 -13.24 17.94
C TRP A 332 -4.17 -13.23 19.40
#